data_adb0d4befd8962b6665f5ceae973aad7
#
_entry.id   adb0d4befd8962b6665f5ceae973aad7
#
_cell.length_a   1.000
_cell.length_b   1.000
_cell.length_c   1.000
_cell.angle_alpha   90.00
_cell.angle_beta   90.00
_cell.angle_gamma   90.00
#
_symmetry.space_group_name_H-M   'P 1'
#
loop_
_entity.id
_entity.type
_entity.pdbx_description
1 polymer ?
#
loop_
_entity_poly.entity_id
_entity_poly.type
_entity_poly.pdbx_seq_one_letter_code
_entity_poly.pdbx_strand_id
1 'polypeptide(L)'
;IDFSFHTVTRSVFETAAKLGKPIVCGTTGHTQEEKTALLEIAKAVPTVWAGNFSIGVNLLCYLTEKAAAILPISYNAEITEMHHRLKKDAPSGTALMLAESVLGPRGLNYDDIQHGREGVPGERGEREVGMHSLRGGDVVGDHTILFADIGERIELTHKASSRAIFSRGAVRAAEWTIGKEPGIYSIRDVLGLA
;
A
#
# COMPACT_ATOMS: atom_id res chain seq x y z
N ILE A 1 0.22 -11.33 -16.11
CA ILE A 1 0.55 -10.98 -14.72
C ILE A 1 2.06 -10.83 -14.63
N ASP A 2 2.55 -9.66 -14.16
CA ASP A 2 3.98 -9.34 -14.02
C ASP A 2 4.34 -9.02 -12.55
N PHE A 3 5.24 -9.81 -11.98
CA PHE A 3 5.89 -9.62 -10.68
C PHE A 3 7.39 -9.89 -10.84
N SER A 4 8.00 -9.26 -11.84
CA SER A 4 9.40 -9.48 -12.20
C SER A 4 10.31 -8.37 -11.64
N PHE A 5 11.01 -7.66 -12.49
CA PHE A 5 11.93 -6.59 -12.14
C PHE A 5 11.67 -5.37 -13.01
N HIS A 6 11.82 -4.16 -12.47
CA HIS A 6 11.42 -2.92 -13.16
C HIS A 6 12.01 -2.76 -14.58
N THR A 7 13.24 -3.25 -14.81
CA THR A 7 13.87 -3.17 -16.14
C THR A 7 13.19 -4.01 -17.21
N VAL A 8 12.36 -5.00 -16.83
CA VAL A 8 11.65 -5.88 -17.77
C VAL A 8 10.23 -5.39 -18.05
N THR A 9 9.64 -4.59 -17.16
CA THR A 9 8.24 -4.17 -17.21
C THR A 9 7.87 -3.54 -18.55
N ARG A 10 8.76 -2.74 -19.15
CA ARG A 10 8.50 -2.09 -20.43
C ARG A 10 8.22 -3.09 -21.54
N SER A 11 9.07 -4.11 -21.70
CA SER A 11 8.89 -5.12 -22.74
C SER A 11 7.62 -5.95 -22.53
N VAL A 12 7.24 -6.21 -21.27
CA VAL A 12 5.98 -6.88 -20.93
C VAL A 12 4.78 -6.02 -21.34
N PHE A 13 4.80 -4.72 -21.02
CA PHE A 13 3.71 -3.80 -21.35
C PHE A 13 3.56 -3.61 -22.86
N GLU A 14 4.66 -3.38 -23.59
CA GLU A 14 4.66 -3.25 -25.05
C GLU A 14 4.12 -4.53 -25.73
N THR A 15 4.53 -5.70 -25.23
CA THR A 15 4.05 -6.98 -25.75
C THR A 15 2.56 -7.19 -25.50
N ALA A 16 2.09 -6.91 -24.29
CA ALA A 16 0.68 -7.05 -23.92
C ALA A 16 -0.19 -6.06 -24.72
N ALA A 17 0.21 -4.81 -24.83
CA ALA A 17 -0.48 -3.79 -25.62
C ALA A 17 -0.57 -4.19 -27.11
N LYS A 18 0.53 -4.65 -27.71
CA LYS A 18 0.56 -5.15 -29.10
C LYS A 18 -0.39 -6.31 -29.34
N LEU A 19 -0.54 -7.18 -28.35
CA LEU A 19 -1.39 -8.37 -28.43
C LEU A 19 -2.83 -8.11 -27.94
N GLY A 20 -3.17 -6.89 -27.53
CA GLY A 20 -4.48 -6.54 -26.96
C GLY A 20 -4.81 -7.33 -25.68
N LYS A 21 -3.81 -7.66 -24.86
CA LYS A 21 -4.00 -8.46 -23.62
C LYS A 21 -3.97 -7.58 -22.38
N PRO A 22 -4.91 -7.80 -21.45
CA PRO A 22 -4.90 -7.09 -20.16
C PRO A 22 -3.59 -7.29 -19.38
N ILE A 23 -3.25 -6.30 -18.56
CA ILE A 23 -2.04 -6.30 -17.74
C ILE A 23 -2.42 -6.28 -16.26
N VAL A 24 -1.76 -7.13 -15.46
CA VAL A 24 -1.74 -7.03 -13.99
C VAL A 24 -0.29 -6.92 -13.57
N CYS A 25 0.12 -5.77 -13.03
CA CYS A 25 1.50 -5.49 -12.68
C CYS A 25 1.67 -5.20 -11.20
N GLY A 26 2.48 -6.03 -10.53
CA GLY A 26 2.92 -5.86 -9.15
C GLY A 26 4.40 -5.48 -9.03
N THR A 27 5.07 -5.28 -10.16
CA THR A 27 6.48 -4.86 -10.18
C THR A 27 6.62 -3.42 -9.68
N THR A 28 7.56 -3.19 -8.78
CA THR A 28 7.89 -1.91 -8.15
C THR A 28 9.34 -1.52 -8.44
N GLY A 29 9.76 -0.33 -7.97
CA GLY A 29 11.15 0.14 -8.12
C GLY A 29 11.42 0.94 -9.40
N HIS A 30 10.37 1.33 -10.14
CA HIS A 30 10.49 2.23 -11.29
C HIS A 30 10.78 3.66 -10.86
N THR A 31 11.57 4.38 -11.66
CA THR A 31 11.70 5.85 -11.52
C THR A 31 10.39 6.53 -11.93
N GLN A 32 10.25 7.82 -11.65
CA GLN A 32 9.07 8.58 -12.04
C GLN A 32 8.96 8.69 -13.58
N GLU A 33 10.08 8.83 -14.28
CA GLU A 33 10.15 8.86 -15.73
C GLU A 33 9.73 7.52 -16.34
N GLU A 34 10.23 6.42 -15.79
CA GLU A 34 9.84 5.05 -16.19
C GLU A 34 8.33 4.86 -16.00
N LYS A 35 7.78 5.23 -14.84
CA LYS A 35 6.34 5.13 -14.58
C LYS A 35 5.51 5.92 -15.57
N THR A 36 5.89 7.17 -15.86
CA THR A 36 5.18 8.02 -16.82
C THR A 36 5.14 7.38 -18.21
N ALA A 37 6.29 6.88 -18.69
CA ALA A 37 6.36 6.20 -19.99
C ALA A 37 5.55 4.91 -20.04
N LEU A 38 5.57 4.11 -18.96
CA LEU A 38 4.82 2.86 -18.84
C LEU A 38 3.30 3.10 -18.78
N LEU A 39 2.86 4.16 -18.11
CA LEU A 39 1.46 4.54 -18.04
C LEU A 39 0.87 4.86 -19.42
N GLU A 40 1.64 5.50 -20.32
CA GLU A 40 1.17 5.76 -21.69
C GLU A 40 0.96 4.44 -22.48
N ILE A 41 1.82 3.45 -22.31
CA ILE A 41 1.65 2.13 -22.91
C ILE A 41 0.45 1.39 -22.30
N ALA A 42 0.33 1.46 -20.98
CA ALA A 42 -0.68 0.78 -20.20
C ALA A 42 -2.13 1.19 -20.55
N LYS A 43 -2.33 2.44 -21.01
CA LYS A 43 -3.65 2.94 -21.42
C LYS A 43 -4.25 2.19 -22.62
N ALA A 44 -3.45 1.47 -23.39
CA ALA A 44 -3.91 0.77 -24.60
C ALA A 44 -4.72 -0.50 -24.31
N VAL A 45 -4.64 -1.02 -23.09
CA VAL A 45 -5.33 -2.24 -22.65
C VAL A 45 -5.79 -2.10 -21.20
N PRO A 46 -6.76 -2.91 -20.72
CA PRO A 46 -7.12 -2.92 -19.30
C PRO A 46 -5.90 -3.27 -18.44
N THR A 47 -5.46 -2.34 -17.61
CA THR A 47 -4.24 -2.50 -16.80
C THR A 47 -4.53 -2.25 -15.33
N VAL A 48 -4.29 -3.25 -14.47
CA VAL A 48 -4.26 -3.09 -13.01
C VAL A 48 -2.81 -3.03 -12.56
N TRP A 49 -2.39 -1.87 -12.02
CA TRP A 49 -1.05 -1.70 -11.51
C TRP A 49 -1.07 -1.27 -10.05
N ALA A 50 -0.48 -2.08 -9.16
CA ALA A 50 -0.47 -1.83 -7.72
C ALA A 50 0.83 -2.33 -7.07
N GLY A 51 1.30 -1.61 -6.05
CA GLY A 51 2.44 -2.04 -5.23
C GLY A 51 2.12 -3.18 -4.26
N ASN A 52 0.83 -3.45 -4.02
CA ASN A 52 0.39 -4.52 -3.14
C ASN A 52 -0.96 -5.07 -3.61
N PHE A 53 -1.03 -6.38 -3.84
CA PHE A 53 -2.24 -7.09 -4.30
C PHE A 53 -3.00 -7.81 -3.18
N SER A 54 -2.58 -7.71 -1.92
CA SER A 54 -3.35 -8.28 -0.81
C SER A 54 -4.69 -7.56 -0.67
N ILE A 55 -5.79 -8.31 -0.75
CA ILE A 55 -7.14 -7.80 -0.52
C ILE A 55 -7.25 -7.19 0.87
N GLY A 56 -6.73 -7.90 1.89
CA GLY A 56 -6.78 -7.45 3.28
C GLY A 56 -5.98 -6.18 3.54
N VAL A 57 -4.79 -6.03 2.94
CA VAL A 57 -3.99 -4.81 3.05
C VAL A 57 -4.70 -3.62 2.40
N ASN A 58 -5.27 -3.79 1.21
CA ASN A 58 -5.97 -2.69 0.53
C ASN A 58 -7.26 -2.30 1.25
N LEU A 59 -7.98 -3.25 1.83
CA LEU A 59 -9.11 -2.96 2.71
C LEU A 59 -8.66 -2.22 3.97
N LEU A 60 -7.55 -2.63 4.61
CA LEU A 60 -6.98 -1.93 5.76
C LEU A 60 -6.65 -0.48 5.42
N CYS A 61 -5.97 -0.22 4.30
CA CYS A 61 -5.65 1.14 3.84
C CYS A 61 -6.93 1.97 3.59
N TYR A 62 -7.95 1.38 2.95
CA TYR A 62 -9.23 2.04 2.72
C TYR A 62 -9.94 2.42 4.04
N LEU A 63 -10.04 1.48 4.99
CA LEU A 63 -10.65 1.74 6.30
C LEU A 63 -9.86 2.78 7.09
N THR A 64 -8.52 2.74 7.01
CA THR A 64 -7.64 3.75 7.61
C THR A 64 -7.90 5.13 7.05
N GLU A 65 -8.04 5.26 5.74
CA GLU A 65 -8.35 6.54 5.07
C GLU A 65 -9.70 7.09 5.53
N LYS A 66 -10.74 6.24 5.60
CA LYS A 66 -12.07 6.65 6.10
C LYS A 66 -12.03 7.04 7.58
N ALA A 67 -11.33 6.28 8.42
CA ALA A 67 -11.14 6.63 9.82
C ALA A 67 -10.39 7.95 9.99
N ALA A 68 -9.29 8.15 9.27
CA ALA A 68 -8.49 9.37 9.32
C ALA A 68 -9.25 10.62 8.86
N ALA A 69 -10.20 10.47 7.91
CA ALA A 69 -11.05 11.56 7.44
C ALA A 69 -12.18 11.93 8.42
N ILE A 70 -12.64 10.98 9.23
CA ILE A 70 -13.76 11.17 10.16
C ILE A 70 -13.26 11.61 11.54
N LEU A 71 -12.18 10.99 12.02
CA LEU A 71 -11.65 11.24 13.36
C LEU A 71 -10.93 12.59 13.44
N PRO A 72 -11.21 13.43 14.47
CA PRO A 72 -10.49 14.67 14.70
C PRO A 72 -8.97 14.46 14.80
N ILE A 73 -8.21 15.54 14.62
CA ILE A 73 -6.73 15.49 14.73
C ILE A 73 -6.25 15.07 16.12
N SER A 74 -7.06 15.28 17.16
CA SER A 74 -6.79 14.82 18.53
C SER A 74 -6.61 13.29 18.64
N TYR A 75 -7.23 12.51 17.74
CA TYR A 75 -6.95 11.07 17.64
C TYR A 75 -5.55 10.85 17.07
N ASN A 76 -4.61 10.62 17.95
CA ASN A 76 -3.22 10.37 17.60
C ASN A 76 -3.08 9.10 16.74
N ALA A 77 -2.42 9.23 15.60
CA ALA A 77 -2.21 8.11 14.69
C ALA A 77 -0.84 7.47 14.92
N GLU A 78 -0.82 6.15 15.16
CA GLU A 78 0.40 5.36 15.35
C GLU A 78 0.35 4.11 14.48
N ILE A 79 1.38 3.88 13.68
CA ILE A 79 1.50 2.73 12.78
C ILE A 79 2.57 1.80 13.34
N THR A 80 2.24 0.53 13.48
CA THR A 80 3.19 -0.53 13.86
C THR A 80 3.22 -1.58 12.77
N GLU A 81 4.41 -1.97 12.32
CA GLU A 81 4.61 -3.08 11.40
C GLU A 81 5.60 -4.09 11.93
N MET A 82 5.38 -5.38 11.66
CA MET A 82 6.31 -6.44 12.01
C MET A 82 6.55 -7.35 10.82
N HIS A 83 7.82 -7.65 10.56
CA HIS A 83 8.25 -8.62 9.56
C HIS A 83 9.34 -9.56 10.10
N HIS A 84 9.63 -10.58 9.30
CA HIS A 84 10.68 -11.55 9.59
C HIS A 84 12.05 -10.88 9.80
N ARG A 85 12.91 -11.52 10.59
CA ARG A 85 14.24 -11.04 10.97
C ARG A 85 15.17 -10.70 9.79
N LEU A 86 14.89 -11.21 8.59
CA LEU A 86 15.72 -11.02 7.38
C LEU A 86 15.26 -9.86 6.49
N LYS A 87 14.17 -9.14 6.83
CA LYS A 87 13.72 -7.99 6.05
C LYS A 87 14.69 -6.83 6.21
N LYS A 88 15.18 -6.30 5.09
CA LYS A 88 16.25 -5.28 5.05
C LYS A 88 15.74 -3.86 5.14
N ASP A 89 14.60 -3.57 4.49
CA ASP A 89 13.98 -2.25 4.46
C ASP A 89 13.08 -2.03 5.69
N ALA A 90 13.05 -0.82 6.19
CA ALA A 90 12.14 -0.31 7.23
C ALA A 90 11.93 1.20 7.03
N PRO A 91 10.67 1.69 7.13
CA PRO A 91 9.45 0.91 7.24
C PRO A 91 9.13 0.12 5.97
N SER A 92 8.22 -0.86 6.08
CA SER A 92 7.76 -1.63 4.91
C SER A 92 6.94 -0.78 3.94
N GLY A 93 6.90 -1.17 2.66
CA GLY A 93 6.04 -0.49 1.68
C GLY A 93 4.56 -0.44 2.09
N THR A 94 4.04 -1.47 2.76
CA THR A 94 2.67 -1.48 3.30
C THR A 94 2.49 -0.48 4.45
N ALA A 95 3.49 -0.31 5.32
CA ALA A 95 3.44 0.70 6.37
C ALA A 95 3.44 2.12 5.79
N LEU A 96 4.19 2.36 4.70
CA LEU A 96 4.14 3.63 3.98
C LEU A 96 2.77 3.87 3.33
N MET A 97 2.14 2.85 2.73
CA MET A 97 0.77 2.95 2.23
C MET A 97 -0.24 3.31 3.33
N LEU A 98 -0.08 2.75 4.53
CA LEU A 98 -0.91 3.11 5.68
C LEU A 98 -0.67 4.56 6.12
N ALA A 99 0.59 5.01 6.14
CA ALA A 99 0.90 6.40 6.41
C ALA A 99 0.23 7.33 5.40
N GLU A 100 0.33 7.07 4.10
CA GLU A 100 -0.35 7.82 3.04
C GLU A 100 -1.87 7.88 3.26
N SER A 101 -2.47 6.77 3.73
CA SER A 101 -3.91 6.71 4.05
C SER A 101 -4.31 7.58 5.26
N VAL A 102 -3.35 8.00 6.10
CA VAL A 102 -3.56 8.97 7.19
C VAL A 102 -3.21 10.39 6.76
N LEU A 103 -2.06 10.56 6.10
CA LEU A 103 -1.51 11.86 5.75
C LEU A 103 -2.45 12.65 4.82
N GLY A 104 -2.93 12.02 3.74
CA GLY A 104 -3.79 12.67 2.76
C GLY A 104 -5.06 13.28 3.37
N PRO A 105 -5.93 12.49 4.02
CA PRO A 105 -7.16 12.98 4.63
C PRO A 105 -6.96 14.05 5.72
N ARG A 106 -5.81 14.04 6.40
CA ARG A 106 -5.49 14.97 7.48
C ARG A 106 -4.72 16.22 7.03
N GLY A 107 -4.42 16.36 5.74
CA GLY A 107 -3.59 17.45 5.22
C GLY A 107 -2.19 17.48 5.84
N LEU A 108 -1.62 16.30 6.08
CA LEU A 108 -0.27 16.05 6.58
C LEU A 108 0.65 15.63 5.44
N ASN A 109 1.95 15.59 5.69
CA ASN A 109 2.95 15.15 4.73
C ASN A 109 3.99 14.22 5.38
N TYR A 110 4.99 13.76 4.65
CA TYR A 110 5.99 12.83 5.15
C TYR A 110 6.87 13.39 6.28
N ASP A 111 7.01 14.72 6.40
CA ASP A 111 7.76 15.35 7.49
C ASP A 111 7.02 15.25 8.84
N ASP A 112 5.71 14.97 8.82
CA ASP A 112 4.90 14.74 10.01
C ASP A 112 5.06 13.28 10.54
N ILE A 113 5.85 12.41 9.86
CA ILE A 113 6.11 11.04 10.31
C ILE A 113 7.25 11.00 11.33
N GLN A 114 6.94 10.51 12.53
CA GLN A 114 7.93 10.27 13.59
C GLN A 114 8.34 8.79 13.62
N HIS A 115 9.57 8.51 13.24
CA HIS A 115 10.15 7.15 13.27
C HIS A 115 10.66 6.78 14.66
N GLY A 116 9.89 5.97 15.40
CA GLY A 116 10.24 5.55 16.75
C GLY A 116 10.34 6.71 17.75
N ARG A 117 10.66 6.39 18.99
CA ARG A 117 11.01 7.37 20.05
C ARG A 117 12.08 6.77 20.93
N GLU A 118 13.08 7.59 21.31
CA GLU A 118 14.19 7.16 22.16
C GLU A 118 14.52 8.27 23.18
N GLY A 119 14.96 7.86 24.38
CA GLY A 119 15.34 8.79 25.44
C GLY A 119 14.19 9.64 25.98
N VAL A 120 14.34 10.94 25.95
CA VAL A 120 13.36 11.93 26.43
C VAL A 120 13.00 12.88 25.28
N PRO A 121 12.21 12.44 24.30
CA PRO A 121 11.86 13.25 23.10
C PRO A 121 10.88 14.39 23.37
N GLY A 122 10.34 14.51 24.60
CA GLY A 122 9.27 15.43 24.93
C GLY A 122 7.89 14.85 24.69
N GLU A 123 6.87 15.71 24.79
CA GLU A 123 5.48 15.34 24.53
C GLU A 123 5.26 15.11 23.03
N ARG A 124 4.33 14.22 22.69
CA ARG A 124 3.93 13.94 21.32
C ARG A 124 3.32 15.17 20.66
N GLY A 125 3.76 15.47 19.44
CA GLY A 125 3.17 16.51 18.61
C GLY A 125 1.74 16.16 18.16
N GLU A 126 0.86 17.15 18.07
CA GLU A 126 -0.53 16.96 17.66
C GLU A 126 -0.64 16.44 16.22
N ARG A 127 0.20 16.95 15.31
CA ARG A 127 0.21 16.56 13.88
C ARG A 127 1.04 15.32 13.56
N GLU A 128 1.70 14.77 14.56
CA GLU A 128 2.61 13.64 14.39
C GLU A 128 1.88 12.34 14.01
N VAL A 129 2.47 11.58 13.09
CA VAL A 129 2.09 10.20 12.76
C VAL A 129 3.24 9.28 13.16
N GLY A 130 3.05 8.48 14.21
CA GLY A 130 4.10 7.55 14.67
C GLY A 130 4.28 6.37 13.71
N MET A 131 5.54 5.95 13.51
CA MET A 131 5.92 4.83 12.65
C MET A 131 6.91 3.90 13.37
N HIS A 132 6.52 2.65 13.59
CA HIS A 132 7.29 1.69 14.37
C HIS A 132 7.50 0.39 13.60
N SER A 133 8.75 0.01 13.37
CA SER A 133 9.12 -1.18 12.62
C SER A 133 9.73 -2.24 13.53
N LEU A 134 9.09 -3.40 13.62
CA LEU A 134 9.52 -4.55 14.41
C LEU A 134 10.08 -5.64 13.47
N ARG A 135 11.11 -6.36 13.93
CA ARG A 135 11.71 -7.48 13.20
C ARG A 135 11.84 -8.68 14.13
N GLY A 136 11.30 -9.84 13.70
CA GLY A 136 11.39 -11.05 14.50
C GLY A 136 10.83 -12.28 13.79
N GLY A 137 11.33 -13.43 14.14
CA GLY A 137 10.85 -14.71 13.64
C GLY A 137 10.80 -14.82 12.13
N ASP A 138 9.72 -15.41 11.64
CA ASP A 138 9.37 -15.64 10.24
C ASP A 138 8.10 -14.89 9.80
N VAL A 139 7.70 -13.85 10.54
CA VAL A 139 6.49 -13.07 10.28
C VAL A 139 6.47 -12.56 8.84
N VAL A 140 5.42 -12.89 8.10
CA VAL A 140 5.26 -12.50 6.69
C VAL A 140 4.99 -11.01 6.56
N GLY A 141 4.17 -10.45 7.45
CA GLY A 141 3.87 -9.04 7.55
C GLY A 141 2.62 -8.76 8.36
N ASP A 142 2.78 -8.16 9.52
CA ASP A 142 1.70 -7.66 10.38
C ASP A 142 1.71 -6.14 10.33
N HIS A 143 0.55 -5.52 10.21
CA HIS A 143 0.40 -4.08 10.14
C HIS A 143 -0.80 -3.65 10.96
N THR A 144 -0.59 -2.70 11.86
CA THR A 144 -1.64 -2.11 12.69
C THR A 144 -1.58 -0.60 12.57
N ILE A 145 -2.72 0.04 12.38
CA ILE A 145 -2.93 1.46 12.64
C ILE A 145 -3.76 1.61 13.90
N LEU A 146 -3.28 2.44 14.80
CA LEU A 146 -3.94 2.87 16.03
C LEU A 146 -4.36 4.32 15.88
N PHE A 147 -5.60 4.64 16.21
CA PHE A 147 -6.09 5.99 16.46
C PHE A 147 -6.50 6.08 17.92
N ALA A 148 -5.81 6.93 18.70
CA ALA A 148 -6.02 7.03 20.15
C ALA A 148 -6.37 8.45 20.56
N ASP A 149 -7.41 8.60 21.37
CA ASP A 149 -7.80 9.83 22.05
C ASP A 149 -8.01 9.56 23.55
N ILE A 150 -8.36 10.58 24.30
CA ILE A 150 -8.61 10.46 25.73
C ILE A 150 -9.83 9.55 25.96
N GLY A 151 -9.60 8.44 26.67
CA GLY A 151 -10.65 7.50 27.06
C GLY A 151 -10.97 6.40 26.04
N GLU A 152 -10.48 6.50 24.79
CA GLU A 152 -10.71 5.45 23.79
C GLU A 152 -9.59 5.34 22.77
N ARG A 153 -9.57 4.23 22.05
CA ARG A 153 -8.74 4.01 20.86
C ARG A 153 -9.40 3.04 19.89
N ILE A 154 -9.05 3.17 18.62
CA ILE A 154 -9.46 2.27 17.54
C ILE A 154 -8.21 1.64 16.96
N GLU A 155 -8.21 0.33 16.79
CA GLU A 155 -7.12 -0.43 16.18
C GLU A 155 -7.64 -1.17 14.95
N LEU A 156 -6.99 -0.97 13.80
CA LEU A 156 -7.23 -1.73 12.59
C LEU A 156 -5.99 -2.53 12.27
N THR A 157 -6.12 -3.86 12.19
CA THR A 157 -4.97 -4.76 12.07
C THR A 157 -5.16 -5.75 10.92
N HIS A 158 -4.10 -5.92 10.13
CA HIS A 158 -3.95 -7.00 9.16
C HIS A 158 -2.72 -7.85 9.49
N LYS A 159 -2.88 -9.16 9.51
CA LYS A 159 -1.80 -10.14 9.72
C LYS A 159 -1.73 -11.11 8.56
N ALA A 160 -0.56 -11.21 7.92
CA ALA A 160 -0.32 -12.14 6.83
C ALA A 160 0.37 -13.40 7.34
N SER A 161 -0.27 -14.55 7.12
CA SER A 161 0.31 -15.86 7.44
C SER A 161 0.97 -16.54 6.22
N SER A 162 0.76 -16.00 5.01
CA SER A 162 1.31 -16.55 3.77
C SER A 162 1.43 -15.49 2.69
N ARG A 163 2.48 -15.55 1.88
CA ARG A 163 2.64 -14.70 0.69
C ARG A 163 1.65 -15.01 -0.43
N ALA A 164 0.94 -16.15 -0.36
CA ALA A 164 -0.10 -16.50 -1.32
C ALA A 164 -1.26 -15.48 -1.37
N ILE A 165 -1.41 -14.61 -0.38
CA ILE A 165 -2.38 -13.51 -0.41
C ILE A 165 -2.16 -12.55 -1.58
N PHE A 166 -0.89 -12.32 -1.97
CA PHE A 166 -0.55 -11.44 -3.10
C PHE A 166 -0.87 -12.09 -4.45
N SER A 167 -0.50 -13.36 -4.63
CA SER A 167 -0.81 -14.08 -5.88
C SER A 167 -2.31 -14.28 -6.09
N ARG A 168 -3.08 -14.57 -5.03
CA ARG A 168 -4.55 -14.65 -5.10
C ARG A 168 -5.17 -13.31 -5.51
N GLY A 169 -4.69 -12.19 -4.96
CA GLY A 169 -5.15 -10.88 -5.35
C GLY A 169 -4.81 -10.52 -6.79
N ALA A 170 -3.62 -10.92 -7.28
CA ALA A 170 -3.22 -10.71 -8.66
C ALA A 170 -4.08 -11.54 -9.64
N VAL A 171 -4.40 -12.79 -9.30
CA VAL A 171 -5.33 -13.62 -10.10
C VAL A 171 -6.72 -12.99 -10.13
N ARG A 172 -7.25 -12.56 -8.97
CA ARG A 172 -8.54 -11.84 -8.91
C ARG A 172 -8.53 -10.58 -9.78
N ALA A 173 -7.44 -9.82 -9.75
CA ALA A 173 -7.30 -8.63 -10.61
C ALA A 173 -7.31 -9.02 -12.10
N ALA A 174 -6.64 -10.11 -12.48
CA ALA A 174 -6.64 -10.60 -13.86
C ALA A 174 -8.04 -11.04 -14.31
N GLU A 175 -8.78 -11.77 -13.49
CA GLU A 175 -10.18 -12.14 -13.76
C GLU A 175 -11.06 -10.89 -13.91
N TRP A 176 -10.87 -9.88 -13.04
CA TRP A 176 -11.63 -8.64 -13.06
C TRP A 176 -11.39 -7.81 -14.34
N THR A 177 -10.20 -7.90 -14.97
CA THR A 177 -9.91 -7.18 -16.22
C THR A 177 -10.68 -7.70 -17.43
N ILE A 178 -11.29 -8.89 -17.34
CA ILE A 178 -12.07 -9.47 -18.46
C ILE A 178 -13.29 -8.59 -18.75
N GLY A 179 -13.36 -8.12 -20.00
CA GLY A 179 -14.47 -7.27 -20.47
C GLY A 179 -14.39 -5.82 -19.97
N LYS A 180 -13.29 -5.39 -19.37
CA LYS A 180 -13.04 -3.99 -19.05
C LYS A 180 -12.51 -3.23 -20.27
N GLU A 181 -12.88 -1.95 -20.33
CA GLU A 181 -12.34 -1.04 -21.33
C GLU A 181 -10.83 -0.79 -21.12
N PRO A 182 -10.08 -0.45 -22.18
CA PRO A 182 -8.71 0.00 -22.04
C PRO A 182 -8.58 1.16 -21.04
N GLY A 183 -7.59 1.08 -20.16
CA GLY A 183 -7.39 2.09 -19.12
C GLY A 183 -6.58 1.55 -17.96
N ILE A 184 -6.27 2.45 -17.03
CA ILE A 184 -5.47 2.15 -15.84
C ILE A 184 -6.39 2.08 -14.62
N TYR A 185 -6.33 0.99 -13.92
CA TYR A 185 -7.14 0.68 -12.76
C TYR A 185 -6.26 0.38 -11.55
N SER A 186 -6.76 0.74 -10.39
CA SER A 186 -6.16 0.40 -9.10
C SER A 186 -6.72 -0.94 -8.58
N ILE A 187 -6.07 -1.49 -7.57
CA ILE A 187 -6.64 -2.63 -6.85
C ILE A 187 -7.93 -2.25 -6.09
N ARG A 188 -8.14 -0.97 -5.76
CA ARG A 188 -9.39 -0.48 -5.16
C ARG A 188 -10.56 -0.63 -6.13
N ASP A 189 -10.36 -0.36 -7.42
CA ASP A 189 -11.38 -0.58 -8.46
C ASP A 189 -11.76 -2.05 -8.54
N VAL A 190 -10.77 -2.94 -8.50
CA VAL A 190 -10.97 -4.41 -8.48
C VAL A 190 -11.80 -4.86 -7.28
N LEU A 191 -11.67 -4.17 -6.16
CA LEU A 191 -12.35 -4.49 -4.89
C LEU A 191 -13.68 -3.73 -4.71
N GLY A 192 -14.00 -2.78 -5.59
CA GLY A 192 -15.19 -1.94 -5.43
C GLY A 192 -15.11 -0.99 -4.23
N LEU A 193 -13.91 -0.49 -3.92
CA LEU A 193 -13.64 0.41 -2.79
C LEU A 193 -13.52 1.89 -3.23
N ALA A 194 -13.92 2.22 -4.43
CA ALA A 194 -13.85 3.57 -4.98
C ALA A 194 -14.95 4.47 -4.42
#